data_d8e20011411047922aeb4f051c209126
#
_entry.id   d8e20011411047922aeb4f051c209126
#
_cell.length_a   1.000
_cell.length_b   1.000
_cell.length_c   1.000
_cell.angle_alpha   90.00
_cell.angle_beta   90.00
_cell.angle_gamma   90.00
#
_symmetry.space_group_name_H-M   'P 1'
#
loop_
_entity.id
_entity.type
_entity.pdbx_description
1 polymer ?
#
loop_
_entity_poly.entity_id
_entity_poly.type
_entity_poly.pdbx_seq_one_letter_code
_entity_poly.pdbx_strand_id
1 'polypeptide(L)'
;AQAARDMLGWTHGPFEIPADVQQAWRTAGQRSAAEHQAWQARVAALPAAERAEFERVMRGELPAQWQQVLLDYKQKALQAPPAPSGIFISAEINDLLTPVLPERMVGCADLEAPTSHKRGLTAFNAQDRAGSYVHCGVREHVMGSMANGMAAHGGVIPLSVTYLAFADYERPAMRMAALMGLPVKFVFSHDSIGIGRNGPTHQPVEIIASLRAMPNMWVMRPADAVEAAECWELALQHQAGPVSLVFARQSLPLVRHTHTADNLTRRGAYVLHEAACGPRQVTLLATGSEVLLAVQAREQLEAAGVGTAVVSMPCWELFNTQDAAYRQSVLGTGVRVGIEAAVRQGW
;
A
#
# COMPACT_ATOMS: atom_id res chain seq x y z
N ALA A 1 -18.04 39.92 -17.25
CA ALA A 1 -16.65 40.33 -16.93
C ALA A 1 -16.52 41.84 -16.82
N GLN A 2 -17.02 42.64 -17.82
CA GLN A 2 -16.89 44.10 -17.81
C GLN A 2 -17.60 44.72 -16.60
N ALA A 3 -18.87 44.43 -16.37
CA ALA A 3 -19.63 44.95 -15.22
C ALA A 3 -18.97 44.63 -13.85
N ALA A 4 -18.30 43.49 -13.71
CA ALA A 4 -17.56 43.17 -12.49
C ALA A 4 -16.31 44.03 -12.34
N ARG A 5 -15.60 44.34 -13.43
CA ARG A 5 -14.47 45.27 -13.39
C ARG A 5 -14.90 46.67 -12.99
N ASP A 6 -15.97 47.15 -13.61
CA ASP A 6 -16.50 48.50 -13.33
C ASP A 6 -16.92 48.60 -11.86
N MET A 7 -17.58 47.58 -11.31
CA MET A 7 -17.98 47.52 -9.89
C MET A 7 -16.77 47.49 -8.95
N LEU A 8 -15.69 46.78 -9.33
CA LEU A 8 -14.45 46.70 -8.55
C LEU A 8 -13.49 47.86 -8.75
N GLY A 9 -13.85 48.81 -9.61
CA GLY A 9 -12.97 49.98 -9.96
C GLY A 9 -11.71 49.56 -10.75
N TRP A 10 -11.74 48.37 -11.44
CA TRP A 10 -10.62 47.88 -12.22
C TRP A 10 -10.58 48.54 -13.59
N THR A 11 -9.64 49.45 -13.79
CA THR A 11 -9.54 50.27 -15.01
C THR A 11 -8.67 49.69 -16.12
N HIS A 12 -8.01 48.56 -15.84
CA HIS A 12 -7.08 47.90 -16.78
C HIS A 12 -7.77 46.90 -17.68
N GLY A 13 -7.19 46.63 -18.84
CA GLY A 13 -7.70 45.68 -19.84
C GLY A 13 -7.72 44.20 -19.37
N PRO A 14 -8.32 43.32 -20.17
CA PRO A 14 -8.22 41.86 -19.91
C PRO A 14 -6.76 41.43 -19.95
N PHE A 15 -6.34 40.64 -18.93
CA PHE A 15 -4.98 40.08 -18.79
C PHE A 15 -3.88 41.16 -18.59
N GLU A 16 -4.24 42.40 -18.39
CA GLU A 16 -3.31 43.49 -18.03
C GLU A 16 -3.18 43.55 -16.50
N ILE A 17 -1.97 43.42 -15.99
CA ILE A 17 -1.66 43.53 -14.57
C ILE A 17 -0.86 44.81 -14.36
N PRO A 18 -1.37 45.79 -13.54
CA PRO A 18 -0.66 47.00 -13.22
C PRO A 18 0.71 46.76 -12.61
N ALA A 19 1.68 47.63 -12.91
CA ALA A 19 3.05 47.44 -12.47
C ALA A 19 3.21 47.42 -10.95
N ASP A 20 2.43 48.24 -10.24
CA ASP A 20 2.39 48.29 -8.77
C ASP A 20 1.87 46.98 -8.17
N VAL A 21 0.80 46.42 -8.72
CA VAL A 21 0.26 45.11 -8.31
C VAL A 21 1.28 44.00 -8.59
N GLN A 22 1.88 44.01 -9.79
CA GLN A 22 2.91 43.03 -10.13
C GLN A 22 4.12 43.13 -9.19
N GLN A 23 4.55 44.34 -8.86
CA GLN A 23 5.66 44.58 -7.94
C GLN A 23 5.32 44.10 -6.51
N ALA A 24 4.10 44.37 -6.04
CA ALA A 24 3.65 43.87 -4.73
C ALA A 24 3.70 42.34 -4.64
N TRP A 25 3.23 41.61 -5.68
CA TRP A 25 3.32 40.16 -5.76
C TRP A 25 4.78 39.67 -5.80
N ARG A 26 5.64 40.31 -6.58
CA ARG A 26 7.08 39.97 -6.63
C ARG A 26 7.75 40.15 -5.27
N THR A 27 7.47 41.26 -4.59
CA THR A 27 7.99 41.53 -3.24
C THR A 27 7.50 40.47 -2.24
N ALA A 28 6.20 40.11 -2.28
CA ALA A 28 5.65 39.08 -1.45
C ALA A 28 6.31 37.73 -1.73
N GLY A 29 6.55 37.37 -3.00
CA GLY A 29 7.22 36.12 -3.40
C GLY A 29 8.70 36.07 -2.98
N GLN A 30 9.36 37.21 -2.86
CA GLN A 30 10.79 37.29 -2.49
C GLN A 30 11.03 37.36 -0.98
N ARG A 31 10.00 37.56 -0.15
CA ARG A 31 10.13 37.84 1.30
C ARG A 31 10.96 36.77 2.06
N SER A 32 10.96 35.50 1.61
CA SER A 32 11.69 34.41 2.24
C SER A 32 12.97 33.99 1.49
N ALA A 33 13.45 34.83 0.55
CA ALA A 33 14.63 34.49 -0.26
C ALA A 33 15.90 34.35 0.58
N ALA A 34 16.08 35.21 1.58
CA ALA A 34 17.24 35.15 2.48
C ALA A 34 17.24 33.88 3.33
N GLU A 35 16.09 33.47 3.89
CA GLU A 35 15.93 32.22 4.67
C GLU A 35 16.19 31.01 3.80
N HIS A 36 15.69 31.03 2.55
CA HIS A 36 15.94 29.94 1.60
C HIS A 36 17.43 29.79 1.26
N GLN A 37 18.12 30.94 1.00
CA GLN A 37 19.57 30.93 0.76
C GLN A 37 20.36 30.43 1.97
N ALA A 38 19.97 30.83 3.18
CA ALA A 38 20.59 30.37 4.42
C ALA A 38 20.36 28.87 4.62
N TRP A 39 19.17 28.36 4.28
CA TRP A 39 18.87 26.93 4.30
C TRP A 39 19.74 26.16 3.28
N GLN A 40 19.84 26.64 2.04
CA GLN A 40 20.70 26.02 1.03
C GLN A 40 22.16 25.97 1.47
N ALA A 41 22.67 27.05 2.10
CA ALA A 41 24.04 27.07 2.64
C ALA A 41 24.24 26.04 3.74
N ARG A 42 23.25 25.84 4.65
CA ARG A 42 23.31 24.79 5.67
C ARG A 42 23.35 23.38 5.07
N VAL A 43 22.51 23.10 4.08
CA VAL A 43 22.50 21.82 3.37
C VAL A 43 23.84 21.58 2.66
N ALA A 44 24.37 22.59 1.98
CA ALA A 44 25.68 22.48 1.31
C ALA A 44 26.86 22.27 2.28
N ALA A 45 26.73 22.73 3.52
CA ALA A 45 27.74 22.58 4.58
C ALA A 45 27.69 21.22 5.29
N LEU A 46 26.66 20.38 5.05
CA LEU A 46 26.60 19.03 5.62
C LEU A 46 27.78 18.19 5.13
N PRO A 47 28.28 17.25 5.97
CA PRO A 47 29.19 16.20 5.53
C PRO A 47 28.64 15.50 4.28
N ALA A 48 29.52 15.13 3.34
CA ALA A 48 29.10 14.61 2.04
C ALA A 48 28.14 13.40 2.13
N ALA A 49 28.38 12.49 3.09
CA ALA A 49 27.52 11.32 3.31
C ALA A 49 26.13 11.72 3.82
N GLU A 50 26.05 12.65 4.77
CA GLU A 50 24.78 13.12 5.34
C GLU A 50 23.96 13.89 4.28
N ARG A 51 24.63 14.73 3.48
CA ARG A 51 23.97 15.43 2.37
C ARG A 51 23.45 14.46 1.32
N ALA A 52 24.25 13.48 0.92
CA ALA A 52 23.82 12.46 -0.04
C ALA A 52 22.59 11.67 0.45
N GLU A 53 22.57 11.32 1.75
CA GLU A 53 21.44 10.62 2.37
C GLU A 53 20.20 11.52 2.45
N PHE A 54 20.34 12.78 2.86
CA PHE A 54 19.27 13.77 2.87
C PHE A 54 18.66 13.92 1.45
N GLU A 55 19.51 14.09 0.45
CA GLU A 55 19.07 14.22 -0.94
C GLU A 55 18.39 12.95 -1.46
N ARG A 56 18.91 11.75 -1.11
CA ARG A 56 18.29 10.46 -1.44
C ARG A 56 16.85 10.39 -0.90
N VAL A 57 16.70 10.65 0.39
CA VAL A 57 15.41 10.60 1.07
C VAL A 57 14.43 11.62 0.48
N MET A 58 14.89 12.85 0.20
CA MET A 58 14.05 13.90 -0.41
C MET A 58 13.62 13.58 -1.85
N ARG A 59 14.40 12.78 -2.59
CA ARG A 59 14.01 12.26 -3.92
C ARG A 59 13.10 11.03 -3.84
N GLY A 60 12.82 10.50 -2.64
CA GLY A 60 12.04 9.28 -2.46
C GLY A 60 12.73 8.01 -2.95
N GLU A 61 14.06 8.05 -3.09
CA GLU A 61 14.86 6.89 -3.49
C GLU A 61 15.08 5.95 -2.33
N LEU A 62 14.85 4.64 -2.55
CA LEU A 62 15.08 3.61 -1.54
C LEU A 62 16.57 3.23 -1.47
N PRO A 63 17.13 2.92 -0.29
CA PRO A 63 18.53 2.50 -0.14
C PRO A 63 18.76 1.11 -0.75
N ALA A 64 20.00 0.81 -1.16
CA ALA A 64 20.29 -0.42 -1.91
C ALA A 64 19.97 -1.74 -1.16
N GLN A 65 20.01 -1.75 0.18
CA GLN A 65 19.91 -2.97 0.99
C GLN A 65 18.47 -3.41 1.31
N TRP A 66 17.48 -2.57 1.10
CA TRP A 66 16.11 -2.86 1.56
C TRP A 66 15.48 -4.10 0.91
N GLN A 67 15.77 -4.36 -0.37
CA GLN A 67 15.26 -5.55 -1.07
C GLN A 67 15.83 -6.85 -0.52
N GLN A 68 17.10 -6.83 -0.10
CA GLN A 68 17.74 -8.02 0.47
C GLN A 68 17.04 -8.47 1.75
N VAL A 69 16.59 -7.52 2.58
CA VAL A 69 15.80 -7.82 3.79
C VAL A 69 14.56 -8.64 3.47
N LEU A 70 13.85 -8.29 2.38
CA LEU A 70 12.65 -9.01 1.95
C LEU A 70 12.97 -10.38 1.33
N LEU A 71 14.06 -10.49 0.58
CA LEU A 71 14.51 -11.77 0.03
C LEU A 71 14.91 -12.73 1.15
N ASP A 72 15.66 -12.28 2.15
CA ASP A 72 16.04 -13.06 3.32
C ASP A 72 14.80 -13.50 4.13
N TYR A 73 13.83 -12.61 4.28
CA TYR A 73 12.56 -12.94 4.92
C TYR A 73 11.80 -14.04 4.16
N LYS A 74 11.69 -13.95 2.83
CA LYS A 74 11.05 -14.99 1.98
C LYS A 74 11.72 -16.35 2.20
N GLN A 75 13.05 -16.39 2.21
CA GLN A 75 13.82 -17.62 2.41
C GLN A 75 13.60 -18.19 3.81
N LYS A 76 13.63 -17.34 4.84
CA LYS A 76 13.36 -17.72 6.23
C LYS A 76 11.94 -18.27 6.39
N ALA A 77 10.95 -17.61 5.80
CA ALA A 77 9.54 -18.03 5.88
C ALA A 77 9.30 -19.41 5.29
N LEU A 78 10.03 -19.79 4.24
CA LEU A 78 9.97 -21.14 3.65
C LEU A 78 10.62 -22.22 4.53
N GLN A 79 11.71 -21.88 5.23
CA GLN A 79 12.41 -22.82 6.12
C GLN A 79 11.70 -23.00 7.45
N ALA A 80 11.13 -21.94 7.99
CA ALA A 80 10.41 -21.90 9.25
C ALA A 80 9.12 -21.07 9.07
N PRO A 81 8.04 -21.66 8.51
CA PRO A 81 6.82 -20.94 8.22
C PRO A 81 6.28 -20.22 9.46
N PRO A 82 6.08 -18.89 9.41
CA PRO A 82 5.48 -18.17 10.51
C PRO A 82 4.03 -18.66 10.71
N ALA A 83 3.63 -18.82 11.95
CA ALA A 83 2.27 -19.19 12.32
C ALA A 83 1.34 -18.03 12.66
N PRO A 84 1.79 -16.74 12.69
CA PRO A 84 0.94 -15.64 13.09
C PRO A 84 -0.08 -15.25 12.00
N SER A 85 -0.99 -14.35 12.39
CA SER A 85 -1.95 -13.76 11.46
C SER A 85 -1.25 -12.91 10.39
N GLY A 86 -1.93 -12.69 9.25
CA GLY A 86 -1.39 -11.90 8.14
C GLY A 86 -0.91 -10.51 8.57
N ILE A 87 -1.64 -9.83 9.48
CA ILE A 87 -1.22 -8.50 9.96
C ILE A 87 0.06 -8.56 10.82
N PHE A 88 0.28 -9.63 11.58
CA PHE A 88 1.53 -9.81 12.35
C PHE A 88 2.71 -10.17 11.44
N ILE A 89 2.47 -10.89 10.35
CA ILE A 89 3.45 -11.07 9.27
C ILE A 89 3.87 -9.71 8.71
N SER A 90 2.90 -8.85 8.38
CA SER A 90 3.18 -7.48 7.93
C SER A 90 3.97 -6.68 8.96
N ALA A 91 3.63 -6.76 10.25
CA ALA A 91 4.33 -6.08 11.31
C ALA A 91 5.78 -6.60 11.47
N GLU A 92 6.03 -7.89 11.34
CA GLU A 92 7.36 -8.48 11.36
C GLU A 92 8.23 -7.99 10.19
N ILE A 93 7.67 -7.96 8.98
CA ILE A 93 8.36 -7.41 7.81
C ILE A 93 8.73 -5.94 8.04
N ASN A 94 7.80 -5.14 8.57
CA ASN A 94 8.06 -3.74 8.87
C ASN A 94 9.12 -3.54 9.95
N ASP A 95 9.17 -4.41 10.95
CA ASP A 95 10.19 -4.39 11.99
C ASP A 95 11.59 -4.64 11.42
N LEU A 96 11.71 -5.64 10.54
CA LEU A 96 12.95 -5.94 9.81
C LEU A 96 13.39 -4.80 8.87
N LEU A 97 12.45 -4.06 8.29
CA LEU A 97 12.74 -2.91 7.44
C LEU A 97 13.14 -1.65 8.23
N THR A 98 12.87 -1.58 9.54
CA THR A 98 13.15 -0.39 10.36
C THR A 98 14.60 0.07 10.31
N PRO A 99 15.61 -0.79 10.43
CA PRO A 99 17.01 -0.36 10.37
C PRO A 99 17.48 0.15 9.01
N VAL A 100 16.83 -0.29 7.93
CA VAL A 100 17.24 0.03 6.55
C VAL A 100 16.36 1.12 5.89
N LEU A 101 15.18 1.40 6.45
CA LEU A 101 14.24 2.43 5.99
C LEU A 101 13.80 3.30 7.18
N PRO A 102 14.72 4.06 7.82
CA PRO A 102 14.40 4.87 9.00
C PRO A 102 13.42 6.02 8.70
N GLU A 103 13.27 6.43 7.43
CA GLU A 103 12.35 7.45 6.98
C GLU A 103 10.87 7.03 6.96
N ARG A 104 10.53 5.80 7.37
CA ARG A 104 9.13 5.38 7.50
C ARG A 104 8.47 6.07 8.68
N MET A 105 7.26 6.58 8.47
CA MET A 105 6.43 7.19 9.50
C MET A 105 5.10 6.44 9.59
N VAL A 106 4.80 5.85 10.74
CA VAL A 106 3.63 5.02 10.97
C VAL A 106 2.59 5.77 11.79
N GLY A 107 1.44 6.09 11.18
CA GLY A 107 0.25 6.53 11.89
C GLY A 107 -0.66 5.35 12.23
N CYS A 108 -1.24 5.35 13.43
CA CYS A 108 -2.19 4.31 13.83
C CYS A 108 -3.39 4.92 14.57
N ALA A 109 -4.59 4.46 14.21
CA ALA A 109 -5.86 4.92 14.77
C ALA A 109 -6.27 4.11 16.00
N ASP A 110 -5.44 4.15 17.06
CA ASP A 110 -5.69 3.49 18.37
C ASP A 110 -5.77 1.95 18.30
N LEU A 111 -5.11 1.35 17.32
CA LEU A 111 -5.09 -0.09 17.08
C LEU A 111 -3.66 -0.69 17.17
N GLU A 112 -2.82 -0.12 18.04
CA GLU A 112 -1.43 -0.54 18.22
C GLU A 112 -1.29 -2.03 18.55
N ALA A 113 -1.99 -2.49 19.58
CA ALA A 113 -1.87 -3.87 20.05
C ALA A 113 -2.33 -4.90 18.98
N PRO A 114 -3.51 -4.75 18.34
CA PRO A 114 -3.99 -5.74 17.38
C PRO A 114 -3.29 -5.69 16.02
N THR A 115 -2.64 -4.57 15.65
CA THR A 115 -1.91 -4.46 14.37
C THR A 115 -0.41 -4.64 14.53
N SER A 116 0.13 -4.38 15.71
CA SER A 116 1.54 -4.59 16.09
C SER A 116 2.57 -3.83 15.24
N HIS A 117 2.19 -2.72 14.59
CA HIS A 117 3.09 -1.94 13.71
C HIS A 117 3.92 -0.89 14.45
N LYS A 118 3.83 -0.81 15.78
CA LYS A 118 4.71 0.03 16.59
C LYS A 118 6.02 -0.66 16.95
N ARG A 119 5.96 -1.88 17.48
CA ARG A 119 7.10 -2.71 17.93
C ARG A 119 8.29 -1.88 18.42
N GLY A 120 9.42 -1.89 17.70
CA GLY A 120 10.63 -1.14 18.03
C GLY A 120 10.60 0.37 17.73
N LEU A 121 9.47 0.93 17.26
CA LEU A 121 9.37 2.36 16.94
C LEU A 121 9.08 3.19 18.19
N THR A 122 9.69 4.38 18.28
CA THR A 122 9.39 5.37 19.32
C THR A 122 8.27 6.31 18.85
N ALA A 123 7.49 6.81 19.82
CA ALA A 123 6.40 7.73 19.50
C ALA A 123 6.93 9.12 19.13
N PHE A 124 6.47 9.65 17.99
CA PHE A 124 6.65 11.04 17.63
C PHE A 124 5.68 11.91 18.44
N ASN A 125 6.19 12.87 19.18
CA ASN A 125 5.39 13.76 20.01
C ASN A 125 6.06 15.14 20.18
N ALA A 126 5.44 16.04 20.94
CA ALA A 126 5.95 17.39 21.15
C ALA A 126 7.29 17.44 21.88
N GLN A 127 7.59 16.45 22.72
CA GLN A 127 8.81 16.33 23.53
C GLN A 127 9.92 15.59 22.77
N ASP A 128 9.54 14.61 21.95
CA ASP A 128 10.46 13.82 21.13
C ASP A 128 9.97 13.76 19.67
N ARG A 129 10.68 14.48 18.80
CA ARG A 129 10.40 14.55 17.35
C ARG A 129 11.27 13.61 16.53
N ALA A 130 12.12 12.81 17.16
CA ALA A 130 12.91 11.79 16.49
C ALA A 130 12.13 10.48 16.30
N GLY A 131 10.97 10.34 16.95
CA GLY A 131 10.11 9.18 16.82
C GLY A 131 9.51 9.03 15.41
N SER A 132 9.17 7.80 15.04
CA SER A 132 8.60 7.44 13.75
C SER A 132 7.19 6.79 13.85
N TYR A 133 6.57 6.87 15.03
CA TYR A 133 5.21 6.37 15.27
C TYR A 133 4.30 7.46 15.82
N VAL A 134 3.14 7.66 15.18
CA VAL A 134 2.16 8.68 15.56
C VAL A 134 0.89 8.02 16.10
N HIS A 135 0.58 8.32 17.36
CA HIS A 135 -0.71 7.95 17.97
C HIS A 135 -1.80 8.90 17.49
N CYS A 136 -2.57 8.49 16.48
CA CYS A 136 -3.63 9.32 15.91
C CYS A 136 -4.92 9.32 16.73
N GLY A 137 -5.09 8.35 17.66
CA GLY A 137 -6.37 8.07 18.30
C GLY A 137 -7.40 7.60 17.26
N VAL A 138 -8.68 7.55 17.63
CA VAL A 138 -9.78 7.14 16.71
C VAL A 138 -10.07 8.29 15.73
N ARG A 139 -9.20 8.51 14.75
CA ARG A 139 -9.25 9.62 13.78
C ARG A 139 -8.67 9.21 12.42
N GLU A 140 -9.26 8.21 11.78
CA GLU A 140 -8.76 7.62 10.53
C GLU A 140 -8.66 8.66 9.41
N HIS A 141 -9.65 9.55 9.29
CA HIS A 141 -9.59 10.62 8.27
C HIS A 141 -8.40 11.57 8.47
N VAL A 142 -8.14 11.97 9.71
CA VAL A 142 -6.98 12.83 10.03
C VAL A 142 -5.68 12.08 9.78
N MET A 143 -5.61 10.80 10.16
CA MET A 143 -4.45 9.94 9.95
C MET A 143 -4.11 9.83 8.46
N GLY A 144 -5.09 9.51 7.62
CA GLY A 144 -4.89 9.44 6.16
C GLY A 144 -4.54 10.80 5.55
N SER A 145 -5.18 11.90 6.01
CA SER A 145 -4.86 13.24 5.53
C SER A 145 -3.46 13.70 5.94
N MET A 146 -3.02 13.34 7.14
CA MET A 146 -1.64 13.55 7.62
C MET A 146 -0.65 12.75 6.75
N ALA A 147 -0.95 11.48 6.47
CA ALA A 147 -0.13 10.65 5.57
C ALA A 147 -0.03 11.27 4.17
N ASN A 148 -1.14 11.80 3.63
CA ASN A 148 -1.13 12.52 2.36
C ASN A 148 -0.22 13.76 2.40
N GLY A 149 -0.29 14.54 3.48
CA GLY A 149 0.58 15.71 3.67
C GLY A 149 2.06 15.34 3.74
N MET A 150 2.39 14.26 4.45
CA MET A 150 3.77 13.73 4.52
C MET A 150 4.26 13.26 3.14
N ALA A 151 3.45 12.50 2.40
CA ALA A 151 3.79 12.04 1.06
C ALA A 151 3.98 13.21 0.08
N ALA A 152 3.13 14.24 0.15
CA ALA A 152 3.22 15.43 -0.69
C ALA A 152 4.45 16.29 -0.37
N HIS A 153 4.87 16.35 0.90
CA HIS A 153 6.08 17.05 1.33
C HIS A 153 7.35 16.31 0.86
N GLY A 154 7.32 14.98 0.85
CA GLY A 154 8.49 14.15 0.62
C GLY A 154 9.36 13.99 1.88
N GLY A 155 10.42 13.19 1.77
CA GLY A 155 11.37 12.94 2.85
C GLY A 155 10.94 11.89 3.87
N VAL A 156 9.73 11.34 3.74
CA VAL A 156 9.22 10.24 4.58
C VAL A 156 8.36 9.28 3.77
N ILE A 157 8.28 8.03 4.22
CA ILE A 157 7.40 7.00 3.68
C ILE A 157 6.23 6.82 4.65
N PRO A 158 5.05 7.42 4.39
CA PRO A 158 3.94 7.36 5.33
C PRO A 158 3.17 6.04 5.24
N LEU A 159 2.92 5.44 6.40
CA LEU A 159 2.03 4.31 6.60
C LEU A 159 0.82 4.75 7.43
N SER A 160 -0.38 4.37 7.01
CA SER A 160 -1.64 4.60 7.72
C SER A 160 -2.22 3.25 8.11
N VAL A 161 -2.33 2.95 9.42
CA VAL A 161 -2.61 1.61 9.93
C VAL A 161 -3.92 1.57 10.70
N THR A 162 -4.89 0.75 10.23
CA THR A 162 -6.17 0.54 10.91
C THR A 162 -6.81 -0.80 10.50
N TYR A 163 -8.08 -1.05 10.85
CA TYR A 163 -8.86 -2.17 10.33
C TYR A 163 -9.50 -1.82 8.99
N LEU A 164 -9.72 -2.82 8.15
CA LEU A 164 -10.31 -2.61 6.82
C LEU A 164 -11.72 -2.00 6.90
N ALA A 165 -12.53 -2.39 7.89
CA ALA A 165 -13.85 -1.79 8.10
C ALA A 165 -13.77 -0.26 8.33
N PHE A 166 -12.67 0.23 8.90
CA PHE A 166 -12.47 1.65 9.17
C PHE A 166 -11.87 2.44 7.98
N ALA A 167 -11.58 1.75 6.88
CA ALA A 167 -11.31 2.43 5.62
C ALA A 167 -12.46 3.37 5.21
N ASP A 168 -13.70 3.09 5.64
CA ASP A 168 -14.84 3.97 5.38
C ASP A 168 -14.70 5.34 6.06
N TYR A 169 -14.09 5.40 7.24
CA TYR A 169 -13.77 6.68 7.89
C TYR A 169 -12.57 7.38 7.24
N GLU A 170 -11.66 6.64 6.63
CA GLU A 170 -10.46 7.16 5.97
C GLU A 170 -10.67 7.45 4.47
N ARG A 171 -11.74 6.94 3.88
CA ARG A 171 -12.03 6.93 2.44
C ARG A 171 -11.80 8.27 1.71
N PRO A 172 -12.25 9.44 2.20
CA PRO A 172 -12.00 10.69 1.49
C PRO A 172 -10.50 11.01 1.39
N ALA A 173 -9.70 10.71 2.43
CA ALA A 173 -8.26 10.88 2.40
C ALA A 173 -7.59 9.90 1.43
N MET A 174 -8.01 8.63 1.42
CA MET A 174 -7.54 7.63 0.46
C MET A 174 -7.83 8.05 -0.99
N ARG A 175 -9.05 8.55 -1.24
CA ARG A 175 -9.43 9.08 -2.57
C ARG A 175 -8.55 10.26 -2.98
N MET A 176 -8.22 11.16 -2.05
CA MET A 176 -7.32 12.28 -2.33
C MET A 176 -5.90 11.81 -2.61
N ALA A 177 -5.39 10.80 -1.88
CA ALA A 177 -4.10 10.18 -2.20
C ALA A 177 -4.07 9.64 -3.64
N ALA A 178 -5.11 8.91 -4.05
CA ALA A 178 -5.24 8.36 -5.38
C ALA A 178 -5.35 9.45 -6.47
N LEU A 179 -6.15 10.50 -6.23
CA LEU A 179 -6.32 11.63 -7.14
C LEU A 179 -5.02 12.43 -7.32
N MET A 180 -4.24 12.61 -6.26
CA MET A 180 -3.00 13.36 -6.26
C MET A 180 -1.77 12.51 -6.66
N GLY A 181 -1.93 11.19 -6.83
CA GLY A 181 -0.82 10.28 -7.12
C GLY A 181 0.19 10.15 -5.96
N LEU A 182 -0.27 10.21 -4.71
CA LEU A 182 0.60 10.18 -3.53
C LEU A 182 0.94 8.76 -3.10
N PRO A 183 2.21 8.43 -2.84
CA PRO A 183 2.66 7.08 -2.51
C PRO A 183 2.39 6.67 -1.05
N VAL A 184 1.19 6.88 -0.55
CA VAL A 184 0.78 6.48 0.80
C VAL A 184 0.56 4.96 0.87
N LYS A 185 1.00 4.33 1.96
CA LYS A 185 0.78 2.91 2.25
C LYS A 185 -0.32 2.78 3.29
N PHE A 186 -1.54 2.45 2.84
CA PHE A 186 -2.67 2.15 3.71
C PHE A 186 -2.59 0.67 4.10
N VAL A 187 -2.43 0.38 5.39
CA VAL A 187 -2.24 -0.97 5.92
C VAL A 187 -3.46 -1.36 6.73
N PHE A 188 -4.17 -2.35 6.27
CA PHE A 188 -5.42 -2.80 6.87
C PHE A 188 -5.31 -4.21 7.41
N SER A 189 -5.79 -4.40 8.63
CA SER A 189 -6.07 -5.70 9.23
C SER A 189 -7.55 -6.03 9.15
N HIS A 190 -7.94 -7.27 9.49
CA HIS A 190 -9.33 -7.69 9.53
C HIS A 190 -10.00 -7.63 8.14
N ASP A 191 -9.42 -8.37 7.21
CA ASP A 191 -9.64 -8.33 5.77
C ASP A 191 -11.02 -8.78 5.28
N SER A 192 -11.78 -9.56 6.08
CA SER A 192 -13.02 -10.18 5.60
C SER A 192 -14.00 -10.53 6.72
N ILE A 193 -15.12 -11.14 6.37
CA ILE A 193 -16.09 -11.70 7.32
C ILE A 193 -15.51 -12.85 8.16
N GLY A 194 -14.38 -13.43 7.76
CA GLY A 194 -13.69 -14.53 8.44
C GLY A 194 -12.99 -14.17 9.75
N ILE A 195 -13.06 -12.93 10.19
CA ILE A 195 -12.32 -12.43 11.37
C ILE A 195 -12.79 -12.99 12.73
N GLY A 196 -14.06 -13.38 12.86
CA GLY A 196 -14.65 -13.82 14.12
C GLY A 196 -14.65 -12.78 15.25
N ARG A 197 -15.37 -13.04 16.34
CA ARG A 197 -15.38 -12.32 17.63
C ARG A 197 -15.76 -10.83 17.65
N ASN A 198 -15.37 -10.04 16.65
CA ASN A 198 -15.56 -8.58 16.67
C ASN A 198 -16.97 -8.12 16.26
N GLY A 199 -17.79 -9.03 15.71
CA GLY A 199 -19.14 -8.73 15.25
C GLY A 199 -19.21 -7.99 13.90
N PRO A 200 -20.44 -7.67 13.42
CA PRO A 200 -20.66 -7.18 12.06
C PRO A 200 -20.05 -5.81 11.77
N THR A 201 -19.85 -4.98 12.79
CA THR A 201 -19.24 -3.65 12.62
C THR A 201 -17.77 -3.68 12.20
N HIS A 202 -17.10 -4.84 12.32
CA HIS A 202 -15.70 -5.03 12.00
C HIS A 202 -15.50 -5.99 10.82
N GLN A 203 -16.58 -6.51 10.25
CA GLN A 203 -16.57 -7.48 9.13
C GLN A 203 -16.78 -6.76 7.80
N PRO A 204 -15.72 -6.43 7.06
CA PRO A 204 -15.87 -5.79 5.75
C PRO A 204 -16.50 -6.78 4.76
N VAL A 205 -17.46 -6.30 3.98
CA VAL A 205 -18.18 -7.09 2.97
C VAL A 205 -17.94 -6.51 1.58
N GLU A 206 -18.23 -5.21 1.39
CA GLU A 206 -18.11 -4.49 0.11
C GLU A 206 -16.84 -3.66 0.00
N ILE A 207 -16.08 -3.49 1.07
CA ILE A 207 -14.99 -2.49 1.16
C ILE A 207 -13.88 -2.79 0.16
N ILE A 208 -13.45 -4.07 0.03
CA ILE A 208 -12.42 -4.45 -0.96
C ILE A 208 -12.86 -4.06 -2.37
N ALA A 209 -14.07 -4.43 -2.78
CA ALA A 209 -14.61 -4.08 -4.10
C ALA A 209 -14.67 -2.56 -4.31
N SER A 210 -15.07 -1.81 -3.28
CA SER A 210 -15.13 -0.36 -3.33
C SER A 210 -13.76 0.32 -3.40
N LEU A 211 -12.72 -0.27 -2.81
CA LEU A 211 -11.33 0.21 -2.95
C LEU A 211 -10.80 -0.08 -4.36
N ARG A 212 -11.05 -1.27 -4.91
CA ARG A 212 -10.71 -1.63 -6.30
C ARG A 212 -11.43 -0.74 -7.33
N ALA A 213 -12.60 -0.20 -7.00
CA ALA A 213 -13.30 0.76 -7.85
C ALA A 213 -12.68 2.17 -7.84
N MET A 214 -11.72 2.45 -6.95
CA MET A 214 -11.05 3.75 -6.85
C MET A 214 -9.90 3.82 -7.86
N PRO A 215 -9.96 4.71 -8.89
CA PRO A 215 -8.89 4.82 -9.86
C PRO A 215 -7.55 5.16 -9.19
N ASN A 216 -6.46 4.60 -9.70
CA ASN A 216 -5.09 4.79 -9.23
C ASN A 216 -4.80 4.25 -7.80
N MET A 217 -5.70 3.47 -7.22
CA MET A 217 -5.47 2.74 -5.98
C MET A 217 -5.06 1.30 -6.30
N TRP A 218 -3.92 0.84 -5.80
CA TRP A 218 -3.61 -0.59 -5.81
C TRP A 218 -4.16 -1.25 -4.55
N VAL A 219 -4.86 -2.36 -4.71
CA VAL A 219 -5.39 -3.16 -3.60
C VAL A 219 -4.69 -4.51 -3.59
N MET A 220 -3.86 -4.74 -2.59
CA MET A 220 -3.05 -5.95 -2.46
C MET A 220 -3.51 -6.78 -1.28
N ARG A 221 -3.77 -8.06 -1.51
CA ARG A 221 -4.29 -8.99 -0.52
C ARG A 221 -3.48 -10.30 -0.54
N PRO A 222 -2.34 -10.36 0.20
CA PRO A 222 -1.44 -11.52 0.18
C PRO A 222 -2.04 -12.74 0.86
N ALA A 223 -1.74 -13.93 0.31
CA ALA A 223 -2.20 -15.23 0.79
C ALA A 223 -1.35 -15.79 1.93
N ASP A 224 -0.06 -15.48 1.97
CA ASP A 224 0.90 -16.01 2.93
C ASP A 224 2.06 -15.05 3.20
N ALA A 225 3.04 -15.51 3.98
CA ALA A 225 4.20 -14.71 4.34
C ALA A 225 5.09 -14.35 3.15
N VAL A 226 5.18 -15.21 2.15
CA VAL A 226 6.00 -14.96 0.95
C VAL A 226 5.33 -13.90 0.07
N GLU A 227 4.03 -14.02 -0.18
CA GLU A 227 3.28 -12.98 -0.88
C GLU A 227 3.24 -11.66 -0.11
N ALA A 228 3.18 -11.70 1.24
CA ALA A 228 3.23 -10.50 2.05
C ALA A 228 4.54 -9.72 1.83
N ALA A 229 5.69 -10.40 1.79
CA ALA A 229 6.96 -9.76 1.47
C ALA A 229 6.98 -9.19 0.05
N GLU A 230 6.42 -9.91 -0.93
CA GLU A 230 6.31 -9.47 -2.31
C GLU A 230 5.38 -8.26 -2.49
N CYS A 231 4.24 -8.24 -1.77
CA CYS A 231 3.35 -7.09 -1.75
C CYS A 231 4.02 -5.85 -1.13
N TRP A 232 4.78 -6.03 -0.04
CA TRP A 232 5.54 -4.94 0.57
C TRP A 232 6.62 -4.40 -0.36
N GLU A 233 7.34 -5.29 -1.09
CA GLU A 233 8.31 -4.87 -2.10
C GLU A 233 7.67 -3.96 -3.14
N LEU A 234 6.56 -4.39 -3.73
CA LEU A 234 5.85 -3.62 -4.76
C LEU A 234 5.25 -2.32 -4.19
N ALA A 235 4.71 -2.37 -2.98
CA ALA A 235 4.16 -1.19 -2.33
C ALA A 235 5.22 -0.12 -2.08
N LEU A 236 6.42 -0.50 -1.64
CA LEU A 236 7.53 0.44 -1.43
C LEU A 236 8.06 1.02 -2.74
N GLN A 237 8.13 0.22 -3.81
CA GLN A 237 8.56 0.65 -5.15
C GLN A 237 7.54 1.58 -5.83
N HIS A 238 6.25 1.45 -5.50
CA HIS A 238 5.20 2.22 -6.16
C HIS A 238 5.16 3.67 -5.68
N GLN A 239 5.60 4.60 -6.54
CA GLN A 239 5.67 6.03 -6.26
C GLN A 239 4.58 6.86 -6.98
N ALA A 240 3.79 6.24 -7.87
CA ALA A 240 2.81 6.95 -8.69
C ALA A 240 1.39 7.00 -8.09
N GLY A 241 1.18 6.37 -6.93
CA GLY A 241 -0.13 6.34 -6.28
C GLY A 241 -0.11 5.57 -4.97
N PRO A 242 -1.25 5.55 -4.25
CA PRO A 242 -1.37 4.84 -3.00
C PRO A 242 -1.54 3.33 -3.19
N VAL A 243 -1.18 2.59 -2.15
CA VAL A 243 -1.38 1.14 -2.07
C VAL A 243 -2.16 0.81 -0.81
N SER A 244 -3.23 0.04 -0.93
CA SER A 244 -3.95 -0.59 0.16
C SER A 244 -3.45 -2.02 0.34
N LEU A 245 -2.75 -2.28 1.44
CA LEU A 245 -2.26 -3.60 1.84
C LEU A 245 -3.25 -4.20 2.83
N VAL A 246 -3.95 -5.24 2.44
CA VAL A 246 -5.06 -5.83 3.19
C VAL A 246 -4.65 -7.20 3.74
N PHE A 247 -4.52 -7.30 5.05
CA PHE A 247 -4.03 -8.49 5.74
C PHE A 247 -5.12 -9.19 6.56
N ALA A 248 -5.11 -10.51 6.51
CA ALA A 248 -5.98 -11.33 7.32
C ALA A 248 -5.67 -11.20 8.83
N ARG A 249 -6.72 -11.27 9.65
CA ARG A 249 -6.60 -11.42 11.11
C ARG A 249 -6.25 -12.85 11.52
N GLN A 250 -6.77 -13.83 10.80
CA GLN A 250 -6.49 -15.24 11.03
C GLN A 250 -5.07 -15.61 10.62
N SER A 251 -4.58 -16.73 11.15
CA SER A 251 -3.29 -17.30 10.74
C SER A 251 -3.32 -17.66 9.26
N LEU A 252 -2.25 -17.32 8.57
CA LEU A 252 -2.03 -17.66 7.16
C LEU A 252 -0.94 -18.74 7.10
N PRO A 253 -1.29 -20.02 6.92
CA PRO A 253 -0.30 -21.05 6.62
C PRO A 253 0.34 -20.77 5.25
N LEU A 254 1.55 -21.25 5.08
CA LEU A 254 2.25 -21.13 3.81
C LEU A 254 1.51 -21.95 2.74
N VAL A 255 1.19 -21.33 1.62
CA VAL A 255 0.56 -21.98 0.45
C VAL A 255 1.53 -22.12 -0.71
N ARG A 256 2.57 -21.28 -0.76
CA ARG A 256 3.65 -21.35 -1.74
C ARG A 256 4.91 -21.92 -1.10
N HIS A 257 5.29 -23.15 -1.48
CA HIS A 257 6.41 -23.89 -0.88
C HIS A 257 7.71 -23.81 -1.68
N THR A 258 7.73 -23.07 -2.79
CA THR A 258 8.90 -22.94 -3.65
C THR A 258 9.54 -21.56 -3.51
N HIS A 259 10.86 -21.53 -3.29
CA HIS A 259 11.61 -20.27 -3.28
C HIS A 259 11.88 -19.80 -4.71
N THR A 260 11.69 -18.50 -4.92
CA THR A 260 12.21 -17.79 -6.08
C THR A 260 12.65 -16.38 -5.64
N ALA A 261 13.75 -15.91 -6.18
CA ALA A 261 14.17 -14.52 -5.99
C ALA A 261 13.23 -13.55 -6.71
N ASP A 262 12.55 -14.03 -7.77
CA ASP A 262 11.57 -13.23 -8.49
C ASP A 262 10.35 -12.94 -7.62
N ASN A 263 9.80 -11.75 -7.82
CA ASN A 263 8.54 -11.35 -7.21
C ASN A 263 7.40 -11.80 -8.13
N LEU A 264 6.73 -12.91 -7.80
CA LEU A 264 5.62 -13.45 -8.60
C LEU A 264 4.37 -12.55 -8.54
N THR A 265 4.20 -11.82 -7.45
CA THR A 265 3.10 -10.87 -7.24
C THR A 265 3.20 -9.66 -8.20
N ARG A 266 4.38 -9.39 -8.77
CA ARG A 266 4.61 -8.25 -9.69
C ARG A 266 3.64 -8.19 -10.85
N ARG A 267 3.13 -9.34 -11.31
CA ARG A 267 2.14 -9.41 -12.39
C ARG A 267 0.69 -9.38 -11.91
N GLY A 268 0.47 -9.24 -10.61
CA GLY A 268 -0.85 -9.12 -9.99
C GLY A 268 -1.60 -10.42 -9.79
N ALA A 269 -1.31 -11.43 -10.59
CA ALA A 269 -1.79 -12.81 -10.45
C ALA A 269 -0.82 -13.78 -11.11
N TYR A 270 -0.77 -15.02 -10.59
CA TYR A 270 0.06 -16.08 -11.15
C TYR A 270 -0.55 -17.47 -10.84
N VAL A 271 -0.21 -18.46 -11.64
CA VAL A 271 -0.61 -19.85 -11.37
C VAL A 271 0.22 -20.38 -10.21
N LEU A 272 -0.43 -20.61 -9.06
CA LEU A 272 0.18 -21.18 -7.86
C LEU A 272 0.35 -22.70 -8.01
N HIS A 273 -0.70 -23.37 -8.46
CA HIS A 273 -0.70 -24.81 -8.75
C HIS A 273 -1.38 -25.07 -10.09
N GLU A 274 -0.71 -25.79 -10.98
CA GLU A 274 -1.30 -26.25 -12.24
C GLU A 274 -2.09 -27.53 -12.04
N ALA A 275 -2.97 -27.87 -13.01
CA ALA A 275 -3.66 -29.15 -13.05
C ALA A 275 -2.67 -30.31 -13.14
N ALA A 276 -2.90 -31.39 -12.36
CA ALA A 276 -1.99 -32.54 -12.26
C ALA A 276 -2.60 -33.84 -12.78
N CYS A 277 -3.92 -34.06 -12.66
CA CYS A 277 -4.58 -35.29 -13.07
C CYS A 277 -4.96 -35.33 -14.58
N GLY A 278 -4.71 -34.25 -15.33
CA GLY A 278 -5.06 -34.18 -16.74
C GLY A 278 -5.07 -32.72 -17.25
N PRO A 279 -5.63 -32.47 -18.44
CA PRO A 279 -5.77 -31.10 -18.95
C PRO A 279 -6.54 -30.22 -17.99
N ARG A 280 -6.15 -28.94 -17.91
CA ARG A 280 -6.79 -27.94 -17.06
C ARG A 280 -8.22 -27.67 -17.52
N GLN A 281 -9.19 -28.10 -16.70
CA GLN A 281 -10.64 -27.94 -16.93
C GLN A 281 -11.20 -26.80 -16.08
N VAL A 282 -10.65 -26.61 -14.86
CA VAL A 282 -11.10 -25.60 -13.90
C VAL A 282 -9.93 -24.73 -13.47
N THR A 283 -10.18 -23.43 -13.32
CA THR A 283 -9.29 -22.48 -12.67
C THR A 283 -9.98 -21.90 -11.44
N LEU A 284 -9.41 -22.12 -10.27
CA LEU A 284 -9.82 -21.49 -9.03
C LEU A 284 -9.00 -20.20 -8.85
N LEU A 285 -9.66 -19.05 -8.86
CA LEU A 285 -9.06 -17.73 -8.73
C LEU A 285 -9.32 -17.24 -7.32
N ALA A 286 -8.29 -17.04 -6.51
CA ALA A 286 -8.45 -16.63 -5.12
C ALA A 286 -7.45 -15.55 -4.72
N THR A 287 -7.73 -14.87 -3.61
CA THR A 287 -6.89 -13.82 -3.06
C THR A 287 -6.89 -13.88 -1.54
N GLY A 288 -5.80 -13.44 -0.90
CA GLY A 288 -5.70 -13.41 0.56
C GLY A 288 -5.88 -14.79 1.20
N SER A 289 -6.56 -14.79 2.33
CA SER A 289 -6.81 -16.02 3.12
C SER A 289 -7.58 -17.10 2.37
N GLU A 290 -8.33 -16.77 1.32
CA GLU A 290 -9.13 -17.72 0.55
C GLU A 290 -8.30 -18.54 -0.45
N VAL A 291 -7.04 -18.20 -0.71
CA VAL A 291 -6.14 -19.01 -1.54
C VAL A 291 -5.94 -20.40 -0.93
N LEU A 292 -5.86 -20.51 0.40
CA LEU A 292 -5.80 -21.80 1.08
C LEU A 292 -7.03 -22.67 0.79
N LEU A 293 -8.22 -22.06 0.80
CA LEU A 293 -9.48 -22.77 0.47
C LEU A 293 -9.46 -23.26 -0.99
N ALA A 294 -8.93 -22.45 -1.91
CA ALA A 294 -8.75 -22.85 -3.30
C ALA A 294 -7.79 -24.03 -3.45
N VAL A 295 -6.70 -24.07 -2.69
CA VAL A 295 -5.74 -25.19 -2.68
C VAL A 295 -6.44 -26.47 -2.17
N GLN A 296 -7.17 -26.38 -1.07
CA GLN A 296 -7.92 -27.52 -0.52
C GLN A 296 -9.04 -28.01 -1.46
N ALA A 297 -9.75 -27.10 -2.11
CA ALA A 297 -10.75 -27.46 -3.12
C ALA A 297 -10.12 -28.13 -4.35
N ARG A 298 -8.96 -27.65 -4.79
CA ARG A 298 -8.19 -28.27 -5.87
C ARG A 298 -7.85 -29.74 -5.54
N GLU A 299 -7.36 -30.01 -4.33
CA GLU A 299 -7.02 -31.39 -3.92
C GLU A 299 -8.21 -32.34 -4.09
N GLN A 300 -9.41 -31.92 -3.71
CA GLN A 300 -10.63 -32.72 -3.84
C GLN A 300 -11.05 -32.89 -5.31
N LEU A 301 -10.95 -31.82 -6.13
CA LEU A 301 -11.28 -31.87 -7.55
C LEU A 301 -10.30 -32.75 -8.34
N GLU A 302 -9.00 -32.63 -8.08
CA GLU A 302 -7.96 -33.50 -8.66
C GLU A 302 -8.19 -34.96 -8.31
N ALA A 303 -8.53 -35.29 -7.05
CA ALA A 303 -8.86 -36.64 -6.61
C ALA A 303 -10.12 -37.21 -7.31
N ALA A 304 -11.04 -36.34 -7.71
CA ALA A 304 -12.23 -36.67 -8.50
C ALA A 304 -11.96 -36.76 -10.02
N GLY A 305 -10.72 -36.55 -10.48
CA GLY A 305 -10.33 -36.59 -11.89
C GLY A 305 -10.63 -35.33 -12.67
N VAL A 306 -10.85 -34.20 -11.98
CA VAL A 306 -11.08 -32.86 -12.60
C VAL A 306 -9.79 -32.05 -12.55
N GLY A 307 -9.10 -31.93 -13.69
CA GLY A 307 -7.87 -31.15 -13.81
C GLY A 307 -8.08 -29.70 -13.41
N THR A 308 -7.50 -29.30 -12.29
CA THR A 308 -7.79 -28.01 -11.63
C THR A 308 -6.54 -27.23 -11.32
N ALA A 309 -6.46 -25.99 -11.80
CA ALA A 309 -5.42 -25.05 -11.42
C ALA A 309 -5.89 -24.08 -10.32
N VAL A 310 -4.96 -23.66 -9.46
CA VAL A 310 -5.16 -22.57 -8.51
C VAL A 310 -4.33 -21.36 -8.95
N VAL A 311 -4.97 -20.22 -9.01
CA VAL A 311 -4.35 -18.91 -9.26
C VAL A 311 -4.44 -18.08 -7.99
N SER A 312 -3.30 -17.63 -7.48
CA SER A 312 -3.26 -16.53 -6.52
C SER A 312 -3.32 -15.21 -7.27
N MET A 313 -4.23 -14.33 -6.86
CA MET A 313 -4.49 -13.03 -7.50
C MET A 313 -4.39 -11.89 -6.47
N PRO A 314 -3.20 -11.61 -5.93
CA PRO A 314 -3.04 -10.62 -4.86
C PRO A 314 -3.33 -9.18 -5.28
N CYS A 315 -3.26 -8.81 -6.57
CA CYS A 315 -3.51 -7.43 -7.02
C CYS A 315 -4.14 -7.39 -8.43
N TRP A 316 -5.40 -7.02 -8.52
CA TRP A 316 -6.11 -6.96 -9.80
C TRP A 316 -5.61 -5.84 -10.72
N GLU A 317 -5.26 -4.70 -10.14
CA GLU A 317 -4.78 -3.53 -10.88
C GLU A 317 -3.52 -3.90 -11.69
N LEU A 318 -2.56 -4.58 -11.05
CA LEU A 318 -1.35 -5.06 -11.73
C LEU A 318 -1.67 -6.13 -12.78
N PHE A 319 -2.58 -7.05 -12.49
CA PHE A 319 -2.97 -8.09 -13.44
C PHE A 319 -3.64 -7.51 -14.69
N ASN A 320 -4.45 -6.47 -14.53
CA ASN A 320 -5.12 -5.80 -15.64
C ASN A 320 -4.17 -5.08 -16.59
N THR A 321 -2.96 -4.72 -16.13
CA THR A 321 -1.93 -4.11 -16.99
C THR A 321 -1.15 -5.13 -17.82
N GLN A 322 -1.31 -6.45 -17.56
CA GLN A 322 -0.59 -7.48 -18.28
C GLN A 322 -1.13 -7.64 -19.70
N ASP A 323 -0.27 -8.13 -20.59
CA ASP A 323 -0.68 -8.47 -21.96
C ASP A 323 -1.73 -9.58 -22.00
N ALA A 324 -2.45 -9.67 -23.11
CA ALA A 324 -3.54 -10.60 -23.29
C ALA A 324 -3.07 -12.07 -23.21
N ALA A 325 -1.87 -12.39 -23.71
CA ALA A 325 -1.32 -13.74 -23.70
C ALA A 325 -1.04 -14.21 -22.26
N TYR A 326 -0.42 -13.36 -21.45
CA TYR A 326 -0.19 -13.67 -20.04
C TYR A 326 -1.49 -13.83 -19.28
N ARG A 327 -2.43 -12.90 -19.43
CA ARG A 327 -3.73 -13.01 -18.77
C ARG A 327 -4.46 -14.29 -19.15
N GLN A 328 -4.44 -14.66 -20.44
CA GLN A 328 -5.04 -15.90 -20.92
C GLN A 328 -4.35 -17.14 -20.33
N SER A 329 -3.02 -17.17 -20.24
CA SER A 329 -2.28 -18.30 -19.65
C SER A 329 -2.61 -18.49 -18.17
N VAL A 330 -2.76 -17.40 -17.42
CA VAL A 330 -3.14 -17.43 -16.00
C VAL A 330 -4.59 -17.87 -15.83
N LEU A 331 -5.53 -17.26 -16.55
CA LEU A 331 -6.97 -17.55 -16.42
C LEU A 331 -7.40 -18.88 -17.00
N GLY A 332 -6.64 -19.44 -17.96
CA GLY A 332 -7.01 -20.64 -18.69
C GLY A 332 -8.25 -20.48 -19.57
N THR A 333 -8.64 -21.58 -20.24
CA THR A 333 -9.77 -21.61 -21.17
C THR A 333 -11.00 -22.34 -20.63
N GLY A 334 -10.85 -23.06 -19.50
CA GLY A 334 -11.91 -23.83 -18.86
C GLY A 334 -12.83 -23.00 -17.97
N VAL A 335 -13.52 -23.68 -17.08
CA VAL A 335 -14.39 -23.05 -16.07
C VAL A 335 -13.55 -22.21 -15.10
N ARG A 336 -14.01 -21.00 -14.79
CA ARG A 336 -13.36 -20.11 -13.85
C ARG A 336 -14.25 -19.89 -12.63
N VAL A 337 -13.68 -20.00 -11.44
CA VAL A 337 -14.39 -19.83 -10.17
C VAL A 337 -13.61 -18.84 -9.31
N GLY A 338 -14.21 -17.70 -9.00
CA GLY A 338 -13.67 -16.73 -8.05
C GLY A 338 -13.98 -17.14 -6.61
N ILE A 339 -12.98 -17.05 -5.72
CA ILE A 339 -13.11 -17.40 -4.30
C ILE A 339 -12.55 -16.22 -3.48
N GLU A 340 -13.44 -15.44 -2.91
CA GLU A 340 -13.11 -14.30 -2.05
C GLU A 340 -14.25 -14.06 -1.05
N ALA A 341 -13.92 -13.84 0.23
CA ALA A 341 -14.89 -13.52 1.27
C ALA A 341 -15.30 -12.02 1.19
N ALA A 342 -15.89 -11.63 0.07
CA ALA A 342 -16.35 -10.28 -0.26
C ALA A 342 -17.56 -10.34 -1.20
N VAL A 343 -18.10 -9.19 -1.61
CA VAL A 343 -19.13 -9.11 -2.64
C VAL A 343 -18.57 -9.55 -4.01
N ARG A 344 -19.46 -10.09 -4.84
CA ARG A 344 -19.10 -10.63 -6.17
C ARG A 344 -18.65 -9.57 -7.20
N GLN A 345 -18.79 -8.31 -6.89
CA GLN A 345 -18.50 -7.22 -7.84
C GLN A 345 -17.04 -7.26 -8.31
N GLY A 346 -16.87 -7.32 -9.62
CA GLY A 346 -15.56 -7.32 -10.28
C GLY A 346 -14.98 -8.71 -10.63
N TRP A 347 -15.49 -9.79 -10.01
CA TRP A 347 -15.15 -11.18 -10.36
C TRP A 347 -15.81 -11.65 -11.65
#